data_ea6af670a2ff54a8c2ae400fdf148afd
#
_entry.id   ea6af670a2ff54a8c2ae400fdf148afd
#
_cell.length_a   1.000
_cell.length_b   1.000
_cell.length_c   1.000
_cell.angle_alpha   90.00
_cell.angle_beta   90.00
_cell.angle_gamma   90.00
#
_symmetry.space_group_name_H-M   'P 1'
#
loop_
_entity.id
_entity.type
_entity.pdbx_description
1 polymer ?
#
loop_
_entity_poly.entity_id
_entity_poly.type
_entity_poly.pdbx_seq_one_letter_code
_entity_poly.pdbx_strand_id
1 'polypeptide(L)'
;MAQHVCPWWLGYLLACPLRRLVNDPHKILSPYVREGMTALEPGPGIGFFTLELARLVGPSGRVVAVDVQPKMLEALKRRAAKAGLLDRIEARAASSNSLSVTDLAGQIDFALAFAVVHELPAAAPFFAEVATTLKPGACMLLAEPVVHVRTAQFESELRLAAQAGFNPVEYPSIRRNRAVLLRKP
;
A
#
# COMPACT_ATOMS: atom_id res chain seq x y z
N MET A 1 10.89 -19.24 11.07
CA MET A 1 9.45 -19.09 11.27
C MET A 1 8.83 -18.99 9.88
N ALA A 2 7.80 -19.78 9.58
CA ALA A 2 7.20 -19.80 8.24
C ALA A 2 6.54 -18.44 7.96
N GLN A 3 6.90 -17.81 6.85
CA GLN A 3 6.27 -16.59 6.36
C GLN A 3 4.82 -16.91 6.01
N HIS A 4 3.86 -16.34 6.74
CA HIS A 4 2.44 -16.40 6.40
C HIS A 4 2.12 -15.36 5.32
N VAL A 5 2.68 -15.54 4.13
CA VAL A 5 2.25 -14.77 2.96
C VAL A 5 0.87 -15.27 2.56
N CYS A 6 -0.08 -14.35 2.43
CA CYS A 6 -1.46 -14.67 2.05
C CYS A 6 -1.49 -15.47 0.74
N PRO A 7 -2.11 -16.67 0.69
CA PRO A 7 -2.18 -17.46 -0.54
C PRO A 7 -2.88 -16.68 -1.66
N TRP A 8 -2.33 -16.71 -2.88
CA TRP A 8 -2.82 -15.95 -4.03
C TRP A 8 -4.31 -16.14 -4.35
N TRP A 9 -4.86 -17.32 -4.10
CA TRP A 9 -6.30 -17.60 -4.33
C TRP A 9 -7.21 -16.88 -3.33
N LEU A 10 -6.71 -16.58 -2.12
CA LEU A 10 -7.43 -15.79 -1.13
C LEU A 10 -7.59 -14.32 -1.56
N GLY A 11 -6.69 -13.83 -2.43
CA GLY A 11 -6.78 -12.50 -3.03
C GLY A 11 -8.11 -12.26 -3.74
N TYR A 12 -8.69 -13.28 -4.41
CA TYR A 12 -10.01 -13.17 -5.04
C TYR A 12 -11.14 -12.99 -4.03
N LEU A 13 -11.06 -13.67 -2.88
CA LEU A 13 -12.01 -13.48 -1.79
C LEU A 13 -11.86 -12.08 -1.16
N LEU A 14 -10.61 -11.63 -1.00
CA LEU A 14 -10.28 -10.31 -0.46
C LEU A 14 -10.62 -9.15 -1.40
N ALA A 15 -10.81 -9.39 -2.70
CA ALA A 15 -11.27 -8.38 -3.67
C ALA A 15 -12.77 -8.50 -4.01
N CYS A 16 -13.54 -9.26 -3.23
CA CYS A 16 -14.99 -9.38 -3.37
C CYS A 16 -15.66 -7.99 -3.26
N PRO A 17 -16.67 -7.69 -4.09
CA PRO A 17 -17.42 -6.42 -4.03
C PRO A 17 -17.99 -6.11 -2.66
N LEU A 18 -18.35 -7.13 -1.86
CA LEU A 18 -18.83 -6.98 -0.48
C LEU A 18 -17.79 -6.33 0.45
N ARG A 19 -16.48 -6.45 0.16
CA ARG A 19 -15.43 -5.75 0.92
C ARG A 19 -15.57 -4.23 0.82
N ARG A 20 -16.12 -3.69 -0.28
CA ARG A 20 -16.39 -2.25 -0.43
C ARG A 20 -17.39 -1.73 0.60
N LEU A 21 -18.30 -2.56 1.12
CA LEU A 21 -19.22 -2.18 2.20
C LEU A 21 -18.48 -1.97 3.54
N VAL A 22 -17.33 -2.59 3.70
CA VAL A 22 -16.51 -2.48 4.92
C VAL A 22 -15.39 -1.46 4.74
N ASN A 23 -14.68 -1.53 3.62
CA ASN A 23 -13.56 -0.66 3.28
C ASN A 23 -13.79 -0.11 1.87
N ASP A 24 -14.47 1.03 1.76
CA ASP A 24 -14.67 1.73 0.49
C ASP A 24 -13.34 2.40 0.08
N PRO A 25 -12.65 1.93 -0.99
CA PRO A 25 -11.35 2.47 -1.37
C PRO A 25 -11.41 3.95 -1.73
N HIS A 26 -12.51 4.41 -2.35
CA HIS A 26 -12.67 5.82 -2.69
C HIS A 26 -12.70 6.71 -1.45
N LYS A 27 -13.52 6.36 -0.46
CA LYS A 27 -13.62 7.13 0.79
C LYS A 27 -12.32 7.15 1.58
N ILE A 28 -11.54 6.05 1.52
CA ILE A 28 -10.27 5.94 2.24
C ILE A 28 -9.18 6.78 1.54
N LEU A 29 -9.14 6.81 0.20
CA LEU A 29 -8.02 7.35 -0.55
C LEU A 29 -8.24 8.79 -1.04
N SER A 30 -9.50 9.16 -1.37
CA SER A 30 -9.80 10.49 -1.92
C SER A 30 -9.41 11.68 -1.04
N PRO A 31 -9.28 11.57 0.30
CA PRO A 31 -8.72 12.66 1.10
C PRO A 31 -7.24 12.96 0.81
N TYR A 32 -6.48 11.97 0.36
CA TYR A 32 -5.02 12.02 0.28
C TYR A 32 -4.46 12.02 -1.14
N VAL A 33 -5.17 11.43 -2.11
CA VAL A 33 -4.69 11.23 -3.48
C VAL A 33 -5.33 12.25 -4.42
N ARG A 34 -4.51 12.84 -5.30
CA ARG A 34 -4.92 13.84 -6.30
C ARG A 34 -4.45 13.43 -7.69
N GLU A 35 -5.09 14.00 -8.71
CA GLU A 35 -4.69 13.83 -10.10
C GLU A 35 -3.23 14.29 -10.31
N GLY A 36 -2.50 13.55 -11.16
CA GLY A 36 -1.09 13.79 -11.45
C GLY A 36 -0.10 13.19 -10.45
N MET A 37 -0.56 12.68 -9.29
CA MET A 37 0.33 12.06 -8.30
C MET A 37 0.93 10.74 -8.79
N THR A 38 2.14 10.45 -8.32
CA THR A 38 2.72 9.11 -8.34
C THR A 38 2.51 8.44 -6.98
N ALA A 39 1.72 7.36 -6.95
CA ALA A 39 1.44 6.60 -5.74
C ALA A 39 2.23 5.29 -5.71
N LEU A 40 2.69 4.87 -4.52
CA LEU A 40 3.32 3.57 -4.26
C LEU A 40 2.39 2.70 -3.43
N GLU A 41 2.16 1.47 -3.88
CA GLU A 41 1.37 0.47 -3.15
C GLU A 41 2.15 -0.84 -3.01
N PRO A 42 2.84 -1.07 -1.88
CA PRO A 42 3.34 -2.39 -1.50
C PRO A 42 2.20 -3.32 -1.11
N GLY A 43 2.23 -4.57 -1.58
CA GLY A 43 1.21 -5.58 -1.30
C GLY A 43 -0.15 -5.29 -1.94
N PRO A 44 -0.24 -4.96 -3.24
CA PRO A 44 -1.50 -4.62 -3.92
C PRO A 44 -2.48 -5.81 -3.98
N GLY A 45 -1.97 -7.03 -3.80
CA GLY A 45 -2.71 -8.24 -4.07
C GLY A 45 -3.22 -8.25 -5.51
N ILE A 46 -4.51 -8.53 -5.70
CA ILE A 46 -5.13 -8.47 -7.04
C ILE A 46 -5.72 -7.09 -7.37
N GLY A 47 -5.32 -6.02 -6.66
CA GLY A 47 -5.63 -4.63 -6.98
C GLY A 47 -6.95 -4.09 -6.43
N PHE A 48 -7.28 -4.39 -5.18
CA PHE A 48 -8.49 -3.84 -4.56
C PHE A 48 -8.40 -2.32 -4.38
N PHE A 49 -7.26 -1.82 -3.89
CA PHE A 49 -6.99 -0.40 -3.75
C PHE A 49 -6.29 0.17 -4.99
N THR A 50 -5.44 -0.60 -5.66
CA THR A 50 -4.67 -0.17 -6.84
C THR A 50 -5.56 0.43 -7.93
N LEU A 51 -6.69 -0.21 -8.24
CA LEU A 51 -7.61 0.28 -9.27
C LEU A 51 -8.24 1.62 -8.89
N GLU A 52 -8.46 1.87 -7.61
CA GLU A 52 -8.98 3.16 -7.15
C GLU A 52 -7.88 4.22 -7.12
N LEU A 53 -6.68 3.88 -6.65
CA LEU A 53 -5.49 4.74 -6.78
C LEU A 53 -5.33 5.19 -8.24
N ALA A 54 -5.39 4.25 -9.20
CA ALA A 54 -5.24 4.54 -10.63
C ALA A 54 -6.37 5.45 -11.19
N ARG A 55 -7.57 5.40 -10.60
CA ARG A 55 -8.64 6.37 -10.95
C ARG A 55 -8.33 7.75 -10.42
N LEU A 56 -7.93 7.83 -9.14
CA LEU A 56 -7.70 9.09 -8.43
C LEU A 56 -6.49 9.85 -8.98
N VAL A 57 -5.40 9.15 -9.32
CA VAL A 57 -4.22 9.80 -9.92
C VAL A 57 -4.46 10.27 -11.35
N GLY A 58 -5.53 9.83 -12.01
CA GLY A 58 -5.90 10.27 -13.34
C GLY A 58 -4.94 9.84 -14.44
N PRO A 59 -5.13 10.35 -15.67
CA PRO A 59 -4.31 9.98 -16.82
C PRO A 59 -2.88 10.53 -16.79
N SER A 60 -2.63 11.59 -16.03
CA SER A 60 -1.31 12.21 -15.85
C SER A 60 -0.52 11.63 -14.68
N GLY A 61 -1.17 10.81 -13.83
CA GLY A 61 -0.55 10.19 -12.67
C GLY A 61 -0.17 8.72 -12.91
N ARG A 62 0.43 8.11 -11.89
CA ARG A 62 0.94 6.73 -11.95
C ARG A 62 0.80 6.02 -10.62
N VAL A 63 0.54 4.71 -10.64
CA VAL A 63 0.59 3.84 -9.46
C VAL A 63 1.70 2.80 -9.66
N VAL A 64 2.67 2.77 -8.76
CA VAL A 64 3.66 1.71 -8.69
C VAL A 64 3.17 0.68 -7.67
N ALA A 65 2.77 -0.49 -8.15
CA ALA A 65 2.23 -1.59 -7.37
C ALA A 65 3.28 -2.70 -7.24
N VAL A 66 3.70 -3.00 -6.02
CA VAL A 66 4.86 -3.87 -5.75
C VAL A 66 4.43 -5.10 -4.95
N ASP A 67 4.63 -6.31 -5.48
CA ASP A 67 4.28 -7.56 -4.81
C ASP A 67 5.36 -8.62 -4.99
N VAL A 68 5.56 -9.47 -3.98
CA VAL A 68 6.47 -10.62 -4.05
C VAL A 68 5.89 -11.79 -4.84
N GLN A 69 4.57 -11.81 -5.08
CA GLN A 69 3.86 -12.89 -5.75
C GLN A 69 3.55 -12.52 -7.22
N PRO A 70 4.24 -13.10 -8.22
CA PRO A 70 3.97 -12.82 -9.64
C PRO A 70 2.51 -13.08 -10.05
N LYS A 71 1.87 -14.11 -9.48
CA LYS A 71 0.46 -14.44 -9.74
C LYS A 71 -0.50 -13.32 -9.30
N MET A 72 -0.19 -12.61 -8.21
CA MET A 72 -0.96 -11.43 -7.78
C MET A 72 -0.84 -10.31 -8.81
N LEU A 73 0.38 -10.01 -9.26
CA LEU A 73 0.63 -8.99 -10.28
C LEU A 73 -0.02 -9.31 -11.62
N GLU A 74 -0.02 -10.57 -12.04
CA GLU A 74 -0.74 -11.00 -13.25
C GLU A 74 -2.26 -10.81 -13.12
N ALA A 75 -2.83 -11.16 -11.96
CA ALA A 75 -4.25 -10.95 -11.70
C ALA A 75 -4.60 -9.45 -11.64
N LEU A 76 -3.74 -8.64 -10.99
CA LEU A 76 -3.85 -7.17 -11.00
C LEU A 76 -3.87 -6.63 -12.43
N LYS A 77 -2.88 -7.00 -13.26
CA LYS A 77 -2.78 -6.53 -14.66
C LYS A 77 -4.03 -6.88 -15.47
N ARG A 78 -4.54 -8.12 -15.35
CA ARG A 78 -5.79 -8.52 -16.03
C ARG A 78 -6.99 -7.67 -15.60
N ARG A 79 -7.11 -7.40 -14.29
CA ARG A 79 -8.20 -6.56 -13.76
C ARG A 79 -8.05 -5.09 -14.18
N ALA A 80 -6.84 -4.58 -14.18
CA ALA A 80 -6.52 -3.23 -14.62
C ALA A 80 -6.83 -3.04 -16.11
N ALA A 81 -6.44 -3.98 -16.98
CA ALA A 81 -6.78 -3.97 -18.40
C ALA A 81 -8.29 -3.97 -18.62
N LYS A 82 -9.04 -4.84 -17.92
CA LYS A 82 -10.51 -4.88 -17.99
C LYS A 82 -11.17 -3.58 -17.54
N ALA A 83 -10.52 -2.84 -16.64
CA ALA A 83 -11.01 -1.55 -16.14
C ALA A 83 -10.52 -0.34 -16.97
N GLY A 84 -9.70 -0.53 -18.02
CA GLY A 84 -9.11 0.55 -18.81
C GLY A 84 -8.09 1.40 -18.03
N LEU A 85 -7.40 0.80 -17.05
CA LEU A 85 -6.49 1.50 -16.13
C LEU A 85 -5.05 0.98 -16.20
N LEU A 86 -4.75 0.02 -17.09
CA LEU A 86 -3.45 -0.63 -17.13
C LEU A 86 -2.31 0.35 -17.39
N ASP A 87 -2.52 1.33 -18.24
CA ASP A 87 -1.52 2.34 -18.63
C ASP A 87 -1.09 3.25 -17.46
N ARG A 88 -1.87 3.29 -16.37
CA ARG A 88 -1.58 4.06 -15.16
C ARG A 88 -0.90 3.23 -14.08
N ILE A 89 -0.73 1.91 -14.28
CA ILE A 89 -0.26 0.98 -13.26
C ILE A 89 1.03 0.31 -13.71
N GLU A 90 2.09 0.58 -12.97
CA GLU A 90 3.36 -0.10 -13.09
C GLU A 90 3.43 -1.21 -12.04
N ALA A 91 3.25 -2.47 -12.47
CA ALA A 91 3.30 -3.63 -11.59
C ALA A 91 4.74 -4.19 -11.56
N ARG A 92 5.37 -4.17 -10.38
CA ARG A 92 6.74 -4.59 -10.12
C ARG A 92 6.81 -5.81 -9.22
N ALA A 93 7.71 -6.74 -9.55
CA ALA A 93 8.06 -7.84 -8.65
C ALA A 93 9.07 -7.35 -7.60
N ALA A 94 8.77 -7.63 -6.33
CA ALA A 94 9.68 -7.42 -5.21
C ALA A 94 10.41 -8.72 -4.86
N SER A 95 11.51 -8.61 -4.12
CA SER A 95 12.09 -9.73 -3.40
C SER A 95 11.48 -9.87 -1.99
N SER A 96 11.73 -10.99 -1.32
CA SER A 96 11.27 -11.17 0.07
C SER A 96 11.84 -10.17 1.08
N ASN A 97 12.95 -9.50 0.74
CA ASN A 97 13.71 -8.65 1.63
C ASN A 97 13.80 -7.18 1.16
N SER A 98 13.23 -6.85 -0.01
CA SER A 98 13.29 -5.50 -0.57
C SER A 98 12.13 -5.26 -1.53
N LEU A 99 11.58 -4.06 -1.51
CA LEU A 99 10.58 -3.60 -2.48
C LEU A 99 11.17 -3.38 -3.87
N SER A 100 12.49 -3.31 -4.00
CA SER A 100 13.20 -3.06 -5.28
C SER A 100 12.76 -1.75 -5.94
N VAL A 101 12.68 -0.67 -5.15
CA VAL A 101 12.17 0.66 -5.56
C VAL A 101 13.20 1.78 -5.43
N THR A 102 14.48 1.46 -5.41
CA THR A 102 15.58 2.44 -5.23
C THR A 102 15.63 3.49 -6.34
N ASP A 103 15.20 3.15 -7.55
CA ASP A 103 15.06 4.05 -8.69
C ASP A 103 13.96 5.11 -8.51
N LEU A 104 13.08 4.95 -7.52
CA LEU A 104 11.98 5.88 -7.21
C LEU A 104 12.33 6.87 -6.10
N ALA A 105 13.59 7.00 -5.71
CA ALA A 105 14.02 7.88 -4.63
C ALA A 105 13.50 9.32 -4.83
N GLY A 106 12.74 9.83 -3.85
CA GLY A 106 12.16 11.17 -3.86
C GLY A 106 11.13 11.45 -4.96
N GLN A 107 10.49 10.41 -5.54
CA GLN A 107 9.53 10.58 -6.65
C GLN A 107 8.08 10.32 -6.25
N ILE A 108 7.83 9.70 -5.11
CA ILE A 108 6.48 9.28 -4.68
C ILE A 108 5.78 10.40 -3.91
N ASP A 109 4.57 10.73 -4.33
CA ASP A 109 3.70 11.74 -3.70
C ASP A 109 2.86 11.17 -2.57
N PHE A 110 2.51 9.87 -2.65
CA PHE A 110 1.71 9.17 -1.66
C PHE A 110 2.03 7.68 -1.65
N ALA A 111 2.11 7.08 -0.46
CA ALA A 111 2.22 5.62 -0.32
C ALA A 111 1.02 5.04 0.44
N LEU A 112 0.59 3.83 0.05
CA LEU A 112 -0.44 3.06 0.72
C LEU A 112 0.13 1.72 1.20
N ALA A 113 0.19 1.49 2.50
CA ALA A 113 0.48 0.20 3.12
C ALA A 113 -0.79 -0.31 3.81
N PHE A 114 -1.58 -1.15 3.15
CA PHE A 114 -2.86 -1.64 3.66
C PHE A 114 -2.83 -3.15 3.87
N ALA A 115 -2.83 -3.59 5.12
CA ALA A 115 -2.80 -5.00 5.53
C ALA A 115 -1.58 -5.76 4.96
N VAL A 116 -0.39 -5.16 5.05
CA VAL A 116 0.84 -5.73 4.46
C VAL A 116 2.00 -5.82 5.45
N VAL A 117 2.15 -4.86 6.37
CA VAL A 117 3.35 -4.78 7.22
C VAL A 117 3.47 -5.98 8.15
N HIS A 118 2.34 -6.49 8.67
CA HIS A 118 2.32 -7.67 9.54
C HIS A 118 2.71 -8.98 8.83
N GLU A 119 2.72 -9.02 7.49
CA GLU A 119 3.15 -10.17 6.69
C GLU A 119 4.67 -10.15 6.39
N LEU A 120 5.34 -9.01 6.63
CA LEU A 120 6.74 -8.83 6.31
C LEU A 120 7.66 -9.54 7.31
N PRO A 121 8.78 -10.11 6.86
CA PRO A 121 9.78 -10.70 7.75
C PRO A 121 10.45 -9.68 8.66
N ALA A 122 10.55 -8.42 8.21
CA ALA A 122 11.07 -7.30 8.97
C ALA A 122 10.44 -5.98 8.49
N ALA A 123 9.82 -5.24 9.42
CA ALA A 123 9.16 -3.98 9.09
C ALA A 123 10.15 -2.79 8.98
N ALA A 124 11.28 -2.81 9.68
CA ALA A 124 12.22 -1.69 9.67
C ALA A 124 12.81 -1.39 8.26
N PRO A 125 13.33 -2.38 7.50
CA PRO A 125 13.78 -2.15 6.13
C PRO A 125 12.67 -1.64 5.22
N PHE A 126 11.45 -2.15 5.36
CA PHE A 126 10.29 -1.70 4.61
C PHE A 126 10.03 -0.20 4.80
N PHE A 127 9.96 0.28 6.06
CA PHE A 127 9.75 1.70 6.33
C PHE A 127 10.90 2.56 5.78
N ALA A 128 12.14 2.10 5.90
CA ALA A 128 13.31 2.80 5.35
C ALA A 128 13.24 2.93 3.82
N GLU A 129 12.89 1.83 3.11
CA GLU A 129 12.74 1.86 1.64
C GLU A 129 11.61 2.81 1.23
N VAL A 130 10.41 2.72 1.85
CA VAL A 130 9.30 3.62 1.54
C VAL A 130 9.67 5.08 1.82
N ALA A 131 10.33 5.37 2.97
CA ALA A 131 10.77 6.72 3.29
C ALA A 131 11.71 7.30 2.22
N THR A 132 12.59 6.46 1.66
CA THR A 132 13.51 6.91 0.59
C THR A 132 12.78 7.31 -0.68
N THR A 133 11.69 6.62 -1.04
CA THR A 133 10.93 6.89 -2.27
C THR A 133 10.05 8.14 -2.18
N LEU A 134 9.55 8.46 -0.98
CA LEU A 134 8.66 9.59 -0.78
C LEU A 134 9.37 10.93 -1.00
N LYS A 135 8.69 11.88 -1.59
CA LYS A 135 9.08 13.30 -1.62
C LYS A 135 9.08 13.88 -0.20
N PRO A 136 9.86 14.93 0.09
CA PRO A 136 9.71 15.69 1.33
C PRO A 136 8.27 16.18 1.50
N GLY A 137 7.71 16.02 2.69
CA GLY A 137 6.33 16.38 3.00
C GLY A 137 5.25 15.39 2.52
N ALA A 138 5.61 14.40 1.71
CA ALA A 138 4.68 13.36 1.25
C ALA A 138 4.28 12.42 2.39
N CYS A 139 3.13 11.74 2.21
CA CYS A 139 2.55 10.91 3.25
C CYS A 139 2.43 9.43 2.84
N MET A 140 2.47 8.57 3.86
CA MET A 140 2.08 7.16 3.76
C MET A 140 0.86 6.91 4.66
N LEU A 141 -0.20 6.32 4.10
CA LEU A 141 -1.29 5.75 4.87
C LEU A 141 -0.94 4.30 5.24
N LEU A 142 -0.72 4.05 6.52
CA LEU A 142 -0.55 2.71 7.08
C LEU A 142 -1.88 2.28 7.70
N ALA A 143 -2.40 1.11 7.30
CA ALA A 143 -3.61 0.54 7.88
C ALA A 143 -3.47 -0.97 8.05
N GLU A 144 -3.67 -1.45 9.29
CA GLU A 144 -3.50 -2.86 9.67
C GLU A 144 -4.78 -3.45 10.27
N PRO A 145 -5.20 -4.68 9.87
CA PRO A 145 -6.43 -5.30 10.36
C PRO A 145 -6.38 -5.60 11.85
N VAL A 146 -7.39 -5.17 12.61
CA VAL A 146 -7.45 -5.40 14.07
C VAL A 146 -7.49 -6.89 14.44
N VAL A 147 -7.90 -7.76 13.51
CA VAL A 147 -7.97 -9.21 13.72
C VAL A 147 -6.60 -9.88 13.63
N HIS A 148 -5.64 -9.28 12.94
CA HIS A 148 -4.29 -9.81 12.75
C HIS A 148 -3.26 -9.05 13.58
N VAL A 149 -3.44 -7.74 13.76
CA VAL A 149 -2.48 -6.86 14.40
C VAL A 149 -3.04 -6.33 15.71
N ARG A 150 -2.43 -6.74 16.84
CA ARG A 150 -2.77 -6.22 18.18
C ARG A 150 -2.24 -4.81 18.36
N THR A 151 -2.79 -4.06 19.34
CA THR A 151 -2.37 -2.68 19.62
C THR A 151 -0.86 -2.56 19.84
N ALA A 152 -0.28 -3.42 20.68
CA ALA A 152 1.15 -3.39 20.97
C ALA A 152 2.04 -3.65 19.73
N GLN A 153 1.57 -4.49 18.80
CA GLN A 153 2.25 -4.72 17.52
C GLN A 153 2.19 -3.47 16.63
N PHE A 154 1.00 -2.88 16.48
CA PHE A 154 0.84 -1.64 15.73
C PHE A 154 1.69 -0.50 16.28
N GLU A 155 1.75 -0.35 17.62
CA GLU A 155 2.64 0.61 18.28
C GLU A 155 4.13 0.32 17.99
N SER A 156 4.51 -0.96 17.89
CA SER A 156 5.86 -1.33 17.47
C SER A 156 6.15 -0.92 16.03
N GLU A 157 5.20 -1.13 15.12
CA GLU A 157 5.32 -0.67 13.73
C GLU A 157 5.45 0.86 13.65
N LEU A 158 4.70 1.61 14.46
CA LEU A 158 4.83 3.07 14.54
C LEU A 158 6.22 3.52 15.03
N ARG A 159 6.80 2.81 16.01
CA ARG A 159 8.17 3.11 16.46
C ARG A 159 9.19 2.87 15.35
N LEU A 160 9.04 1.79 14.57
CA LEU A 160 9.93 1.52 13.44
C LEU A 160 9.76 2.55 12.32
N ALA A 161 8.53 2.98 12.04
CA ALA A 161 8.26 4.06 11.11
C ALA A 161 8.92 5.39 11.57
N ALA A 162 8.83 5.71 12.86
CA ALA A 162 9.49 6.88 13.43
C ALA A 162 11.02 6.82 13.30
N GLN A 163 11.63 5.64 13.49
CA GLN A 163 13.06 5.43 13.26
C GLN A 163 13.47 5.64 11.79
N ALA A 164 12.56 5.38 10.84
CA ALA A 164 12.75 5.67 9.43
C ALA A 164 12.44 7.14 9.06
N GLY A 165 12.16 8.01 10.04
CA GLY A 165 11.93 9.43 9.85
C GLY A 165 10.48 9.85 9.69
N PHE A 166 9.52 8.94 9.80
CA PHE A 166 8.10 9.30 9.69
C PHE A 166 7.55 9.94 10.96
N ASN A 167 6.67 10.92 10.77
CA ASN A 167 5.90 11.54 11.86
C ASN A 167 4.39 11.26 11.67
N PRO A 168 3.68 10.79 12.71
CA PRO A 168 2.24 10.62 12.64
C PRO A 168 1.57 12.01 12.60
N VAL A 169 0.63 12.19 11.65
CA VAL A 169 -0.09 13.47 11.48
C VAL A 169 -1.60 13.32 11.61
N GLU A 170 -2.13 12.12 11.42
CA GLU A 170 -3.56 11.84 11.51
C GLU A 170 -3.80 10.37 11.84
N TYR A 171 -4.88 10.07 12.55
CA TYR A 171 -5.36 8.70 12.81
C TYR A 171 -6.76 8.52 12.22
N PRO A 172 -6.86 8.24 10.91
CA PRO A 172 -8.15 8.11 10.24
C PRO A 172 -8.93 6.91 10.74
N SER A 173 -10.24 7.08 10.90
CA SER A 173 -11.12 5.99 11.30
C SER A 173 -11.44 5.08 10.10
N ILE A 174 -10.78 3.93 9.99
CA ILE A 174 -11.01 2.92 8.98
C ILE A 174 -11.59 1.66 9.63
N ARG A 175 -12.79 1.30 9.23
CA ARG A 175 -13.53 0.18 9.85
C ARG A 175 -12.69 -1.10 9.88
N ARG A 176 -12.60 -1.74 11.05
CA ARG A 176 -11.82 -2.96 11.33
C ARG A 176 -10.30 -2.84 11.10
N ASN A 177 -9.79 -1.62 11.03
CA ASN A 177 -8.35 -1.39 10.91
C ASN A 177 -7.86 -0.40 11.96
N ARG A 178 -6.59 -0.55 12.37
CA ARG A 178 -5.81 0.51 12.98
C ARG A 178 -5.13 1.27 11.87
N ALA A 179 -5.30 2.57 11.82
CA ALA A 179 -4.76 3.37 10.73
C ALA A 179 -4.07 4.62 11.24
N VAL A 180 -3.05 5.04 10.51
CA VAL A 180 -2.31 6.28 10.75
C VAL A 180 -1.82 6.84 9.41
N LEU A 181 -1.90 8.15 9.27
CA LEU A 181 -1.23 8.89 8.21
C LEU A 181 0.13 9.33 8.73
N LEU A 182 1.18 8.87 8.09
CA LEU A 182 2.57 9.13 8.42
C LEU A 182 3.15 10.10 7.38
N ARG A 183 3.78 11.18 7.82
CA ARG A 183 4.43 12.16 6.94
C ARG A 183 5.94 12.00 6.98
N LYS A 184 6.57 12.02 5.81
CA LYS A 184 8.01 12.23 5.68
C LYS A 184 8.29 13.73 5.86
N PRO A 185 9.24 14.12 6.74
CA PRO A 185 9.66 15.52 6.90
C PRO A 185 10.31 16.09 5.64
#